data_69571564904abfd7fe264e733464f486
#
_entry.id   69571564904abfd7fe264e733464f486
#
_cell.length_a   1.000
_cell.length_b   1.000
_cell.length_c   1.000
_cell.angle_alpha   90.00
_cell.angle_beta   90.00
_cell.angle_gamma   90.00
#
_symmetry.space_group_name_H-M   'P 1'
#
loop_
_entity.id
_entity.type
_entity.pdbx_description
1 polymer ?
#
loop_
_entity_poly.entity_id
_entity_poly.type
_entity_poly.pdbx_seq_one_letter_code
_entity_poly.pdbx_strand_id
1 'polypeptide(L)'
;MLKLSALTKRYDTGDLALNQVNLEIPDAQVLALIGPSGAGKSTLIRCVNRLVEPTSGSATLNDINLTKLSSRALRKSRRKMGMIFQEYALVERLTVMENVLSGRLGYVGFWRSYFRKFPKDDIKEAFRLLDRVGLLEMADKRADELSGGQRQRVGICRALIQDPDLLLVDEPTASLDPKTSRQIMRLINELSLIHI
;
A
#
# COMPACT_ATOMS: atom_id res chain seq x y z
N MET A 1 6.03 -12.27 9.52
CA MET A 1 4.73 -12.70 10.11
C MET A 1 3.95 -11.48 10.60
N LEU A 2 2.65 -11.38 10.30
CA LEU A 2 1.74 -10.37 10.86
C LEU A 2 0.82 -11.01 11.89
N LYS A 3 0.71 -10.41 13.09
CA LYS A 3 -0.16 -10.89 14.18
C LYS A 3 -1.02 -9.75 14.72
N LEU A 4 -2.32 -9.98 14.79
CA LEU A 4 -3.30 -9.09 15.42
C LEU A 4 -3.82 -9.78 16.68
N SER A 5 -3.88 -9.05 17.79
CA SER A 5 -4.37 -9.58 19.08
C SER A 5 -5.42 -8.64 19.64
N ALA A 6 -6.65 -9.13 19.76
CA ALA A 6 -7.83 -8.42 20.26
C ALA A 6 -7.99 -7.01 19.64
N LEU A 7 -7.64 -6.85 18.35
CA LEU A 7 -7.65 -5.54 17.70
C LEU A 7 -9.07 -5.01 17.59
N THR A 8 -9.30 -3.83 18.17
CA THR A 8 -10.62 -3.22 18.27
C THR A 8 -10.56 -1.79 17.74
N LYS A 9 -11.56 -1.41 16.96
CA LYS A 9 -11.76 -0.02 16.54
C LYS A 9 -13.20 0.39 16.73
N ARG A 10 -13.40 1.39 17.60
CA ARG A 10 -14.63 2.15 17.76
C ARG A 10 -14.39 3.58 17.28
N TYR A 11 -15.27 4.07 16.43
CA TYR A 11 -15.23 5.47 15.99
C TYR A 11 -15.95 6.38 17.00
N ASP A 12 -15.69 7.67 16.94
CA ASP A 12 -16.31 8.68 17.83
C ASP A 12 -17.84 8.76 17.62
N THR A 13 -18.34 8.32 16.46
CA THR A 13 -19.76 8.13 16.18
C THR A 13 -20.41 7.04 17.03
N GLY A 14 -19.64 6.21 17.73
CA GLY A 14 -20.08 5.04 18.48
C GLY A 14 -19.99 3.72 17.71
N ASP A 15 -19.77 3.77 16.39
CA ASP A 15 -19.72 2.60 15.53
C ASP A 15 -18.54 1.70 15.86
N LEU A 16 -18.80 0.42 16.09
CA LEU A 16 -17.81 -0.61 16.36
C LEU A 16 -17.42 -1.31 15.04
N ALA A 17 -16.36 -0.81 14.40
CA ALA A 17 -15.90 -1.33 13.11
C ALA A 17 -15.07 -2.61 13.22
N LEU A 18 -14.31 -2.77 14.33
CA LEU A 18 -13.55 -3.99 14.64
C LEU A 18 -13.81 -4.35 16.10
N ASN A 19 -14.10 -5.63 16.35
CA ASN A 19 -14.37 -6.16 17.68
C ASN A 19 -13.44 -7.31 18.01
N GLN A 20 -12.39 -7.06 18.79
CA GLN A 20 -11.42 -8.03 19.30
C GLN A 20 -10.89 -9.01 18.23
N VAL A 21 -10.53 -8.47 17.05
CA VAL A 21 -10.04 -9.27 15.93
C VAL A 21 -8.70 -9.92 16.30
N ASN A 22 -8.65 -11.25 16.19
CA ASN A 22 -7.44 -12.04 16.32
C ASN A 22 -7.13 -12.67 14.96
N LEU A 23 -5.89 -12.49 14.49
CA LEU A 23 -5.46 -12.97 13.19
C LEU A 23 -3.94 -13.18 13.22
N GLU A 24 -3.49 -14.27 12.61
CA GLU A 24 -2.07 -14.54 12.43
C GLU A 24 -1.83 -14.92 10.97
N ILE A 25 -0.93 -14.19 10.30
CA ILE A 25 -0.57 -14.43 8.90
C ILE A 25 0.93 -14.74 8.90
N PRO A 26 1.31 -15.99 8.63
CA PRO A 26 2.70 -16.38 8.41
C PRO A 26 3.34 -15.63 7.25
N ASP A 27 4.67 -15.65 7.16
CA ASP A 27 5.40 -15.11 6.03
C ASP A 27 5.03 -15.86 4.74
N ALA A 28 5.18 -15.20 3.62
CA ALA A 28 4.93 -15.76 2.30
C ALA A 28 3.46 -16.22 2.07
N GLN A 29 2.50 -15.68 2.78
CA GLN A 29 1.09 -15.99 2.60
C GLN A 29 0.27 -14.81 2.10
N VAL A 30 -0.72 -15.11 1.25
CA VAL A 30 -1.74 -14.17 0.80
C VAL A 30 -3.04 -14.45 1.56
N LEU A 31 -3.55 -13.45 2.25
CA LEU A 31 -4.84 -13.49 2.92
C LEU A 31 -5.86 -12.61 2.20
N ALA A 32 -7.01 -13.17 1.84
CA ALA A 32 -8.14 -12.42 1.30
C ALA A 32 -9.19 -12.16 2.38
N LEU A 33 -9.55 -10.89 2.59
CA LEU A 33 -10.65 -10.47 3.45
C LEU A 33 -11.94 -10.37 2.63
N ILE A 34 -12.91 -11.23 2.91
CA ILE A 34 -14.18 -11.28 2.19
C ILE A 34 -15.32 -10.90 3.14
N GLY A 35 -16.25 -10.10 2.66
CA GLY A 35 -17.42 -9.69 3.43
C GLY A 35 -18.14 -8.50 2.75
N PRO A 36 -19.38 -8.18 3.19
CA PRO A 36 -20.16 -7.08 2.63
C PRO A 36 -19.50 -5.73 2.84
N SER A 37 -20.01 -4.70 2.15
CA SER A 37 -19.62 -3.31 2.43
C SER A 37 -19.93 -2.97 3.89
N GLY A 38 -19.06 -2.21 4.55
CA GLY A 38 -19.20 -1.88 5.97
C GLY A 38 -18.73 -2.95 6.97
N ALA A 39 -18.32 -4.13 6.53
CA ALA A 39 -17.84 -5.20 7.44
C ALA A 39 -16.49 -4.92 8.12
N GLY A 40 -15.90 -3.73 7.96
CA GLY A 40 -14.65 -3.35 8.64
C GLY A 40 -13.37 -3.74 7.91
N LYS A 41 -13.43 -4.29 6.69
CA LYS A 41 -12.24 -4.74 5.92
C LYS A 41 -11.20 -3.64 5.75
N SER A 42 -11.60 -2.50 5.18
CA SER A 42 -10.71 -1.33 4.98
C SER A 42 -10.24 -0.76 6.32
N THR A 43 -11.07 -0.77 7.35
CA THR A 43 -10.69 -0.34 8.70
C THR A 43 -9.60 -1.25 9.28
N LEU A 44 -9.72 -2.57 9.09
CA LEU A 44 -8.70 -3.53 9.53
C LEU A 44 -7.35 -3.25 8.87
N ILE A 45 -7.33 -3.16 7.54
CA ILE A 45 -6.12 -2.84 6.75
C ILE A 45 -5.49 -1.53 7.21
N ARG A 46 -6.30 -0.48 7.39
CA ARG A 46 -5.84 0.85 7.83
C ARG A 46 -5.41 0.89 9.30
N CYS A 47 -5.91 0.00 10.16
CA CYS A 47 -5.42 -0.15 11.52
C CYS A 47 -4.07 -0.88 11.58
N VAL A 48 -3.79 -1.82 10.68
CA VAL A 48 -2.48 -2.51 10.62
C VAL A 48 -1.36 -1.52 10.39
N ASN A 49 -1.49 -0.61 9.43
CA ASN A 49 -0.46 0.41 9.16
C ASN A 49 -0.66 1.70 9.99
N ARG A 50 -1.63 1.72 10.91
CA ARG A 50 -2.01 2.87 11.75
C ARG A 50 -2.33 4.16 10.96
N LEU A 51 -2.88 4.04 9.76
CA LEU A 51 -3.58 5.17 9.13
C LEU A 51 -4.87 5.50 9.89
N VAL A 52 -5.47 4.47 10.52
CA VAL A 52 -6.52 4.59 11.52
C VAL A 52 -5.97 4.04 12.83
N GLU A 53 -6.00 4.83 13.89
CA GLU A 53 -5.55 4.36 15.21
C GLU A 53 -6.57 3.35 15.78
N PRO A 54 -6.14 2.14 16.17
CA PRO A 54 -7.01 1.22 16.88
C PRO A 54 -7.38 1.78 18.28
N THR A 55 -8.56 1.43 18.75
CA THR A 55 -9.02 1.81 20.11
C THR A 55 -8.34 0.96 21.18
N SER A 56 -8.14 -0.33 20.90
CA SER A 56 -7.44 -1.25 21.79
C SER A 56 -6.89 -2.46 21.01
N GLY A 57 -6.14 -3.32 21.69
CA GLY A 57 -5.47 -4.46 21.10
C GLY A 57 -4.12 -4.11 20.48
N SER A 58 -3.57 -4.99 19.68
CA SER A 58 -2.25 -4.79 19.08
C SER A 58 -2.15 -5.37 17.66
N ALA A 59 -1.28 -4.73 16.85
CA ALA A 59 -0.80 -5.24 15.58
C ALA A 59 0.72 -5.35 15.64
N THR A 60 1.27 -6.53 15.33
CA THR A 60 2.70 -6.84 15.39
C THR A 60 3.15 -7.34 14.01
N LEU A 61 4.21 -6.75 13.46
CA LEU A 61 4.84 -7.18 12.22
C LEU A 61 6.31 -7.52 12.52
N ASN A 62 6.72 -8.75 12.21
CA ASN A 62 8.09 -9.25 12.45
C ASN A 62 8.57 -8.88 13.87
N ASP A 63 7.78 -9.25 14.89
CA ASP A 63 8.00 -9.00 16.32
C ASP A 63 7.97 -7.53 16.77
N ILE A 64 7.74 -6.59 15.82
CA ILE A 64 7.61 -5.18 16.13
C ILE A 64 6.13 -4.83 16.38
N ASN A 65 5.78 -4.47 17.61
CA ASN A 65 4.43 -4.02 17.95
C ASN A 65 4.19 -2.61 17.38
N LEU A 66 3.44 -2.53 16.26
CA LEU A 66 3.17 -1.30 15.53
C LEU A 66 2.33 -0.32 16.34
N THR A 67 1.40 -0.81 17.18
CA THR A 67 0.49 0.05 17.95
C THR A 67 1.19 0.83 19.07
N LYS A 68 2.38 0.38 19.50
CA LYS A 68 3.16 1.03 20.56
C LYS A 68 4.28 1.93 20.02
N LEU A 69 4.48 2.00 18.70
CA LEU A 69 5.56 2.79 18.13
C LEU A 69 5.30 4.29 18.24
N SER A 70 6.35 5.05 18.53
CA SER A 70 6.33 6.51 18.35
C SER A 70 6.15 6.87 16.86
N SER A 71 5.69 8.08 16.57
CA SER A 71 5.48 8.54 15.18
C SER A 71 6.74 8.43 14.30
N ARG A 72 7.94 8.61 14.88
CA ARG A 72 9.21 8.47 14.16
C ARG A 72 9.50 7.00 13.84
N ALA A 73 9.31 6.10 14.80
CA ALA A 73 9.52 4.66 14.63
C ALA A 73 8.48 4.07 13.66
N LEU A 74 7.22 4.48 13.76
CA LEU A 74 6.15 4.07 12.86
C LEU A 74 6.44 4.47 11.40
N ARG A 75 6.92 5.70 11.15
CA ARG A 75 7.35 6.11 9.80
C ARG A 75 8.46 5.22 9.25
N LYS A 76 9.39 4.76 10.10
CA LYS A 76 10.43 3.82 9.69
C LYS A 76 9.84 2.44 9.36
N SER A 77 8.92 1.92 10.17
CA SER A 77 8.25 0.64 9.91
C SER A 77 7.40 0.68 8.64
N ARG A 78 6.69 1.79 8.37
CA ARG A 78 5.89 1.97 7.15
C ARG A 78 6.71 1.93 5.85
N ARG A 79 8.02 2.10 5.89
CA ARG A 79 8.88 1.92 4.70
C ARG A 79 8.83 0.48 4.18
N LYS A 80 8.60 -0.48 5.09
CA LYS A 80 8.49 -1.90 4.78
C LYS A 80 7.03 -2.37 4.59
N MET A 81 6.10 -1.43 4.47
CA MET A 81 4.69 -1.70 4.23
C MET A 81 4.24 -1.01 2.96
N GLY A 82 4.02 -1.76 1.89
CA GLY A 82 3.37 -1.25 0.69
C GLY A 82 1.86 -1.16 0.90
N MET A 83 1.24 -0.09 0.40
CA MET A 83 -0.23 0.02 0.42
C MET A 83 -0.78 0.40 -0.95
N ILE A 84 -1.71 -0.41 -1.43
CA ILE A 84 -2.50 -0.17 -2.64
C ILE A 84 -3.88 0.28 -2.17
N PHE A 85 -4.27 1.48 -2.57
CA PHE A 85 -5.53 2.12 -2.17
C PHE A 85 -6.63 1.90 -3.20
N GLN A 86 -7.87 1.91 -2.76
CA GLN A 86 -9.06 1.84 -3.59
C GLN A 86 -9.14 3.03 -4.57
N GLU A 87 -8.85 4.26 -4.13
CA GLU A 87 -8.91 5.50 -4.91
C GLU A 87 -7.54 5.91 -5.49
N TYR A 88 -6.68 4.95 -5.85
CA TYR A 88 -5.33 5.16 -6.42
C TYR A 88 -4.40 5.99 -5.53
N ALA A 89 -4.89 7.03 -4.84
CA ALA A 89 -4.16 7.99 -4.00
C ALA A 89 -2.92 8.59 -4.71
N LEU A 90 -3.00 8.83 -6.01
CA LEU A 90 -1.96 9.48 -6.80
C LEU A 90 -2.06 11.00 -6.67
N VAL A 91 -0.92 11.67 -6.82
CA VAL A 91 -0.89 13.13 -6.98
C VAL A 91 -1.12 13.44 -8.46
N GLU A 92 -2.29 13.93 -8.79
CA GLU A 92 -2.77 14.06 -10.18
C GLU A 92 -1.84 14.90 -11.07
N ARG A 93 -1.27 15.98 -10.52
CA ARG A 93 -0.38 16.90 -11.25
C ARG A 93 1.05 16.39 -11.43
N LEU A 94 1.42 15.33 -10.76
CA LEU A 94 2.73 14.70 -10.91
C LEU A 94 2.72 13.70 -12.06
N THR A 95 3.91 13.48 -12.65
CA THR A 95 4.08 12.45 -13.67
C THR A 95 3.92 11.04 -13.08
N VAL A 96 3.75 10.06 -13.94
CA VAL A 96 3.74 8.64 -13.59
C VAL A 96 5.02 8.27 -12.84
N MET A 97 6.18 8.65 -13.39
CA MET A 97 7.48 8.42 -12.76
C MET A 97 7.57 9.05 -11.37
N GLU A 98 7.16 10.30 -11.22
CA GLU A 98 7.18 11.00 -9.92
C GLU A 98 6.26 10.35 -8.90
N ASN A 99 5.07 9.88 -9.32
CA ASN A 99 4.15 9.13 -8.46
C ASN A 99 4.77 7.82 -7.98
N VAL A 100 5.40 7.04 -8.86
CA VAL A 100 6.10 5.80 -8.48
C VAL A 100 7.22 6.11 -7.50
N LEU A 101 8.11 7.06 -7.84
CA LEU A 101 9.25 7.44 -6.99
C LEU A 101 8.82 8.02 -5.63
N SER A 102 7.59 8.54 -5.51
CA SER A 102 7.07 9.00 -4.22
C SER A 102 7.03 7.88 -3.16
N GLY A 103 6.96 6.61 -3.56
CA GLY A 103 7.10 5.45 -2.68
C GLY A 103 8.46 5.39 -1.96
N ARG A 104 9.51 5.98 -2.55
CA ARG A 104 10.87 6.04 -1.97
C ARG A 104 11.12 7.26 -1.09
N LEU A 105 10.15 8.17 -0.93
CA LEU A 105 10.33 9.39 -0.11
C LEU A 105 10.75 9.10 1.33
N GLY A 106 10.34 7.96 1.88
CA GLY A 106 10.75 7.53 3.21
C GLY A 106 12.24 7.20 3.35
N TYR A 107 12.95 6.96 2.24
CA TYR A 107 14.35 6.52 2.20
C TYR A 107 15.34 7.64 1.83
N VAL A 108 14.84 8.74 1.25
CA VAL A 108 15.67 9.88 0.85
C VAL A 108 15.62 11.00 1.90
N GLY A 109 16.72 11.75 2.01
CA GLY A 109 16.80 12.89 2.92
C GLY A 109 15.94 14.07 2.44
N PHE A 110 15.60 14.97 3.37
CA PHE A 110 14.72 16.12 3.12
C PHE A 110 15.07 16.92 1.85
N TRP A 111 16.33 17.35 1.68
CA TRP A 111 16.75 18.14 0.53
C TRP A 111 16.64 17.39 -0.80
N ARG A 112 16.98 16.09 -0.81
CA ARG A 112 16.82 15.26 -2.02
C ARG A 112 15.34 15.10 -2.38
N SER A 113 14.49 14.89 -1.38
CA SER A 113 13.04 14.81 -1.55
C SER A 113 12.47 16.12 -2.10
N TYR A 114 12.86 17.26 -1.51
CA TYR A 114 12.40 18.58 -1.93
C TYR A 114 12.77 18.91 -3.38
N PHE A 115 14.01 18.60 -3.78
CA PHE A 115 14.48 18.79 -5.17
C PHE A 115 14.18 17.62 -6.10
N ARG A 116 13.37 16.63 -5.66
CA ARG A 116 13.01 15.42 -6.44
C ARG A 116 14.23 14.66 -6.98
N LYS A 117 15.37 14.71 -6.28
CA LYS A 117 16.60 14.01 -6.65
C LYS A 117 16.65 12.63 -6.01
N PHE A 118 16.17 11.63 -6.73
CA PHE A 118 16.22 10.24 -6.30
C PHE A 118 17.56 9.57 -6.69
N PRO A 119 17.99 8.54 -5.94
CA PRO A 119 19.11 7.69 -6.33
C PRO A 119 18.89 7.06 -7.71
N LYS A 120 19.98 6.85 -8.45
CA LYS A 120 19.89 6.23 -9.79
C LYS A 120 19.29 4.84 -9.76
N ASP A 121 19.52 4.08 -8.70
CA ASP A 121 18.98 2.74 -8.54
C ASP A 121 17.45 2.77 -8.31
N ASP A 122 16.93 3.73 -7.54
CA ASP A 122 15.49 3.93 -7.39
C ASP A 122 14.82 4.28 -8.74
N ILE A 123 15.48 5.12 -9.56
CA ILE A 123 15.00 5.49 -10.89
C ILE A 123 14.99 4.27 -11.82
N LYS A 124 16.05 3.46 -11.83
CA LYS A 124 16.10 2.22 -12.61
C LYS A 124 15.01 1.25 -12.20
N GLU A 125 14.79 1.08 -10.90
CA GLU A 125 13.74 0.21 -10.38
C GLU A 125 12.34 0.73 -10.75
N ALA A 126 12.12 2.04 -10.71
CA ALA A 126 10.86 2.64 -11.17
C ALA A 126 10.60 2.34 -12.65
N PHE A 127 11.60 2.47 -13.52
CA PHE A 127 11.48 2.10 -14.93
C PHE A 127 11.18 0.61 -15.11
N ARG A 128 11.87 -0.28 -14.37
CA ARG A 128 11.63 -1.72 -14.40
C ARG A 128 10.20 -2.08 -14.00
N LEU A 129 9.68 -1.46 -12.95
CA LEU A 129 8.30 -1.67 -12.51
C LEU A 129 7.29 -1.14 -13.54
N LEU A 130 7.52 0.04 -14.12
CA LEU A 130 6.66 0.59 -15.16
C LEU A 130 6.64 -0.27 -16.42
N ASP A 131 7.77 -0.83 -16.82
CA ASP A 131 7.86 -1.77 -17.94
C ASP A 131 7.01 -3.03 -17.69
N ARG A 132 7.14 -3.62 -16.50
CA ARG A 132 6.36 -4.82 -16.10
C ARG A 132 4.85 -4.61 -16.11
N VAL A 133 4.39 -3.39 -15.86
CA VAL A 133 2.95 -3.06 -15.90
C VAL A 133 2.50 -2.49 -17.24
N GLY A 134 3.40 -2.40 -18.23
CA GLY A 134 3.12 -1.87 -19.57
C GLY A 134 2.85 -0.36 -19.59
N LEU A 135 3.52 0.41 -18.75
CA LEU A 135 3.38 1.87 -18.65
C LEU A 135 4.69 2.63 -18.88
N LEU A 136 5.73 1.97 -19.43
CA LEU A 136 7.03 2.58 -19.64
C LEU A 136 6.95 3.86 -20.49
N GLU A 137 6.24 3.79 -21.62
CA GLU A 137 6.03 4.91 -22.56
C GLU A 137 5.21 6.07 -21.98
N MET A 138 4.61 5.85 -20.79
CA MET A 138 3.78 6.86 -20.12
C MET A 138 4.50 7.48 -18.92
N ALA A 139 5.79 7.20 -18.72
CA ALA A 139 6.55 7.63 -17.53
C ALA A 139 6.46 9.14 -17.29
N ASP A 140 6.48 9.95 -18.36
CA ASP A 140 6.45 11.41 -18.32
C ASP A 140 5.04 12.01 -18.37
N LYS A 141 3.98 11.18 -18.60
CA LYS A 141 2.61 11.66 -18.58
C LYS A 141 2.15 11.98 -17.17
N ARG A 142 1.25 12.95 -17.02
CA ARG A 142 0.63 13.26 -15.73
C ARG A 142 -0.40 12.21 -15.35
N ALA A 143 -0.57 12.02 -14.04
CA ALA A 143 -1.51 11.01 -13.54
C ALA A 143 -2.97 11.31 -13.85
N ASP A 144 -3.36 12.59 -14.03
CA ASP A 144 -4.72 12.99 -14.43
C ASP A 144 -5.05 12.65 -15.90
N GLU A 145 -4.04 12.40 -16.74
CA GLU A 145 -4.20 11.99 -18.14
C GLU A 145 -4.42 10.47 -18.32
N LEU A 146 -4.34 9.69 -17.24
CA LEU A 146 -4.42 8.24 -17.28
C LEU A 146 -5.84 7.71 -17.08
N SER A 147 -6.13 6.56 -17.70
CA SER A 147 -7.33 5.78 -17.36
C SER A 147 -7.30 5.23 -15.95
N GLY A 148 -8.46 4.83 -15.39
CA GLY A 148 -8.54 4.25 -14.06
C GLY A 148 -7.63 3.03 -13.86
N GLY A 149 -7.61 2.10 -14.82
CA GLY A 149 -6.74 0.93 -14.78
C GLY A 149 -5.24 1.28 -14.87
N GLN A 150 -4.88 2.32 -15.63
CA GLN A 150 -3.51 2.82 -15.67
C GLN A 150 -3.10 3.46 -14.34
N ARG A 151 -3.97 4.30 -13.74
CA ARG A 151 -3.73 4.87 -12.40
C ARG A 151 -3.54 3.80 -11.35
N GLN A 152 -4.33 2.71 -11.39
CA GLN A 152 -4.18 1.59 -10.47
C GLN A 152 -2.81 0.91 -10.61
N ARG A 153 -2.34 0.68 -11.85
CA ARG A 153 -1.01 0.11 -12.10
C ARG A 153 0.11 1.01 -11.57
N VAL A 154 -0.02 2.33 -11.69
CA VAL A 154 0.93 3.29 -11.09
C VAL A 154 0.91 3.18 -9.57
N GLY A 155 -0.27 3.08 -8.94
CA GLY A 155 -0.42 2.85 -7.49
C GLY A 155 0.25 1.57 -7.00
N ILE A 156 0.17 0.49 -7.79
CA ILE A 156 0.87 -0.77 -7.53
C ILE A 156 2.39 -0.57 -7.60
N CYS A 157 2.91 0.05 -8.66
CA CYS A 157 4.35 0.34 -8.78
C CYS A 157 4.86 1.18 -7.61
N ARG A 158 4.09 2.20 -7.18
CA ARG A 158 4.42 3.02 -6.01
C ARG A 158 4.50 2.23 -4.71
N ALA A 159 3.62 1.25 -4.53
CA ALA A 159 3.66 0.38 -3.34
C ALA A 159 4.86 -0.57 -3.39
N LEU A 160 5.15 -1.15 -4.55
CA LEU A 160 6.20 -2.16 -4.73
C LEU A 160 7.62 -1.58 -4.75
N ILE A 161 7.81 -0.34 -5.21
CA ILE A 161 9.13 0.29 -5.22
C ILE A 161 9.72 0.47 -3.81
N GLN A 162 8.88 0.39 -2.77
CA GLN A 162 9.33 0.40 -1.38
C GLN A 162 10.08 -0.85 -0.98
N ASP A 163 10.01 -1.93 -1.76
CA ASP A 163 10.48 -3.27 -1.40
C ASP A 163 9.86 -3.71 -0.06
N PRO A 164 8.52 -3.89 -0.01
CA PRO A 164 7.80 -4.07 1.24
C PRO A 164 7.85 -5.52 1.74
N ASP A 165 7.98 -5.71 3.07
CA ASP A 165 7.80 -7.01 3.74
C ASP A 165 6.30 -7.36 3.90
N LEU A 166 5.41 -6.37 3.82
CA LEU A 166 3.96 -6.52 3.91
C LEU A 166 3.27 -5.65 2.85
N LEU A 167 2.47 -6.27 1.98
CA LEU A 167 1.63 -5.57 1.03
C LEU A 167 0.18 -5.55 1.52
N LEU A 168 -0.36 -4.37 1.78
CA LEU A 168 -1.74 -4.13 2.17
C LEU A 168 -2.53 -3.66 0.95
N VAL A 169 -3.65 -4.33 0.66
CA VAL A 169 -4.44 -4.07 -0.54
C VAL A 169 -5.88 -3.80 -0.15
N ASP A 170 -6.34 -2.55 -0.34
CA ASP A 170 -7.68 -2.09 0.02
C ASP A 170 -8.52 -1.94 -1.25
N GLU A 171 -9.33 -2.95 -1.58
CA GLU A 171 -10.26 -3.01 -2.71
C GLU A 171 -9.68 -2.49 -4.05
N PRO A 172 -8.59 -3.07 -4.58
CA PRO A 172 -7.82 -2.51 -5.70
C PRO A 172 -8.55 -2.51 -7.04
N THR A 173 -9.75 -3.05 -7.10
CA THR A 173 -10.53 -3.24 -8.33
C THR A 173 -11.94 -2.66 -8.27
N ALA A 174 -12.32 -2.01 -7.17
CA ALA A 174 -13.70 -1.53 -6.95
C ALA A 174 -14.23 -0.57 -8.02
N SER A 175 -13.35 0.20 -8.68
CA SER A 175 -13.70 1.18 -9.70
C SER A 175 -13.40 0.73 -11.14
N LEU A 176 -13.09 -0.57 -11.35
CA LEU A 176 -12.61 -1.09 -12.62
C LEU A 176 -13.60 -2.08 -13.23
N ASP A 177 -13.58 -2.15 -14.56
CA ASP A 177 -14.33 -3.19 -15.28
C ASP A 177 -13.82 -4.61 -14.98
N PRO A 178 -14.63 -5.66 -15.19
CA PRO A 178 -14.26 -7.02 -14.80
C PRO A 178 -13.00 -7.58 -15.50
N LYS A 179 -12.68 -7.11 -16.73
CA LYS A 179 -11.50 -7.55 -17.46
C LYS A 179 -10.23 -6.93 -16.85
N THR A 180 -10.26 -5.63 -16.64
CA THR A 180 -9.16 -4.88 -16.00
C THR A 180 -8.95 -5.37 -14.56
N SER A 181 -10.03 -5.62 -13.81
CA SER A 181 -9.97 -6.17 -12.45
C SER A 181 -9.18 -7.49 -12.38
N ARG A 182 -9.46 -8.43 -13.29
CA ARG A 182 -8.71 -9.69 -13.37
C ARG A 182 -7.24 -9.49 -13.69
N GLN A 183 -6.92 -8.55 -14.59
CA GLN A 183 -5.53 -8.22 -14.92
C GLN A 183 -4.78 -7.64 -13.72
N ILE A 184 -5.40 -6.73 -12.98
CA ILE A 184 -4.83 -6.12 -11.77
C ILE A 184 -4.58 -7.18 -10.69
N MET A 185 -5.54 -8.08 -10.43
CA MET A 185 -5.35 -9.14 -9.44
C MET A 185 -4.24 -10.12 -9.80
N ARG A 186 -4.13 -10.50 -11.08
CA ARG A 186 -3.00 -11.31 -11.57
C ARG A 186 -1.68 -10.59 -11.37
N LEU A 187 -1.62 -9.32 -11.74
CA LEU A 187 -0.42 -8.48 -11.60
C LEU A 187 0.02 -8.38 -10.13
N ILE A 188 -0.91 -8.16 -9.20
CA ILE A 188 -0.60 -8.12 -7.76
C ILE A 188 -0.01 -9.46 -7.32
N ASN A 189 -0.61 -10.59 -7.69
CA ASN A 189 -0.10 -11.91 -7.34
C ASN A 189 1.30 -12.16 -7.93
N GLU A 190 1.50 -11.91 -9.22
CA GLU A 190 2.78 -12.12 -9.89
C GLU A 190 3.90 -11.25 -9.30
N LEU A 191 3.58 -10.00 -8.92
CA LEU A 191 4.56 -9.07 -8.39
C LEU A 191 4.83 -9.30 -6.90
N SER A 192 3.84 -9.72 -6.11
CA SER A 192 4.01 -10.01 -4.68
C SER A 192 4.77 -11.30 -4.42
N LEU A 193 4.62 -12.32 -5.28
CA LEU A 193 5.32 -13.60 -5.15
C LEU A 193 6.82 -13.53 -5.49
N ILE A 194 7.28 -12.46 -6.13
CA ILE A 194 8.70 -12.31 -6.52
C ILE A 194 9.52 -11.60 -5.43
N HIS A 195 8.87 -10.98 -4.45
CA HIS A 195 9.51 -10.27 -3.34
C HIS A 195 9.48 -11.05 -2.00
N ILE A 196 9.24 -12.36 -2.08
CA ILE A 196 9.27 -13.27 -0.92
C ILE A 196 10.56 -14.10 -0.94
#